data_53f12388c4d95aa262be2ece0514b2c2
#
_entry.id   53f12388c4d95aa262be2ece0514b2c2
#
_cell.length_a   1.000
_cell.length_b   1.000
_cell.length_c   1.000
_cell.angle_alpha   90.00
_cell.angle_beta   90.00
_cell.angle_gamma   90.00
#
_symmetry.space_group_name_H-M   'P 1'
#
loop_
_entity.id
_entity.type
_entity.pdbx_description
1 polymer ?
#
loop_
_entity_poly.entity_id
_entity_poly.type
_entity_poly.pdbx_seq_one_letter_code
_entity_poly.pdbx_strand_id
1 'polypeptide(L)'
;MFNQLTTTRDAGTQRKSPTTDRVLKQMSSAPVVLYMKGTPNFPQCGFSEKVVAALRACNAAFAYVNVLDDIEAREAVKLHSGWPTFPQLYVDGELVGDADVAIQLYRSGELRQLLVSADAVHPRDSRGVAVGF
;
A
#
# COMPACT_ATOMS: atom_id res chain seq x y z
N MET A 1 36.28 -14.43 -17.18
CA MET A 1 35.92 -13.94 -16.81
C MET A 1 35.38 -13.59 -16.40
N PHE A 2 35.24 -13.80 -16.66
CA PHE A 2 34.61 -13.25 -16.31
C PHE A 2 34.12 -12.90 -15.74
N ASN A 3 34.03 -12.92 -16.02
CA ASN A 3 33.43 -12.43 -15.56
C ASN A 3 33.00 -12.14 -15.10
N GLN A 4 33.05 -12.09 -15.34
CA GLN A 4 32.55 -11.65 -15.01
C GLN A 4 31.84 -11.33 -14.66
N LEU A 5 31.97 -11.42 -15.11
CA LEU A 5 31.23 -11.05 -14.81
C LEU A 5 30.52 -10.93 -14.28
N THR A 6 30.58 -11.17 -14.59
CA THR A 6 29.90 -10.96 -14.14
C THR A 6 29.42 -10.56 -13.37
N THR A 7 29.48 -10.48 -13.67
CA THR A 7 28.95 -10.04 -13.10
C THR A 7 28.32 -9.63 -12.53
N THR A 8 28.14 -9.54 -12.79
CA THR A 8 27.54 -9.07 -12.46
C THR A 8 26.85 -8.95 -11.88
N ARG A 9 26.77 -9.19 -11.94
CA ARG A 9 26.20 -9.04 -11.50
C ARG A 9 25.63 -8.73 -10.88
N ASP A 10 25.60 -8.79 -10.98
CA ASP A 10 25.16 -8.46 -10.48
C ASP A 10 24.99 -8.00 -9.64
N ALA A 11 25.44 -8.46 -10.14
CA ALA A 11 25.49 -7.88 -8.98
C ALA A 11 24.63 -6.88 -8.45
N GLY A 12 25.00 -5.81 -8.42
CA GLY A 12 24.11 -4.81 -7.96
C GLY A 12 22.72 -4.99 -8.41
N THR A 13 22.61 -5.75 -9.41
CA THR A 13 21.31 -6.05 -9.94
C THR A 13 20.36 -6.52 -8.89
N GLN A 14 20.84 -7.28 -7.98
CA GLN A 14 20.00 -7.85 -6.96
C GLN A 14 19.98 -7.02 -5.72
N ARG A 15 20.83 -6.02 -5.69
CA ARG A 15 20.91 -5.17 -4.52
C ARG A 15 19.87 -4.07 -4.63
N LYS A 16 18.93 -4.12 -3.71
CA LYS A 16 17.91 -3.08 -3.64
C LYS A 16 18.49 -1.85 -2.95
N SER A 17 17.99 -0.68 -3.32
CA SER A 17 18.35 0.54 -2.63
C SER A 17 17.80 0.50 -1.20
N PRO A 18 18.37 1.28 -0.28
CA PRO A 18 17.80 1.39 1.07
C PRO A 18 16.34 1.82 1.06
N THR A 19 15.97 2.70 0.14
CA THR A 19 14.57 3.14 0.03
C THR A 19 13.67 1.99 -0.40
N THR A 20 14.11 1.19 -1.37
CA THR A 20 13.34 0.02 -1.81
C THR A 20 13.15 -0.97 -0.67
N ASP A 21 14.23 -1.25 0.08
CA ASP A 21 14.13 -2.15 1.22
C ASP A 21 13.17 -1.61 2.28
N ARG A 22 13.23 -0.32 2.57
CA ARG A 22 12.34 0.33 3.51
C ARG A 22 10.88 0.17 3.09
N VAL A 23 10.60 0.42 1.82
CA VAL A 23 9.23 0.35 1.29
C VAL A 23 8.71 -1.08 1.30
N LEU A 24 9.53 -2.06 0.95
CA LEU A 24 9.11 -3.47 0.98
C LEU A 24 8.78 -3.93 2.39
N LYS A 25 9.58 -3.51 3.37
CA LYS A 25 9.27 -3.80 4.78
C LYS A 25 8.00 -3.10 5.22
N GLN A 26 7.81 -1.86 4.77
CA GLN A 26 6.64 -1.07 5.09
C GLN A 26 5.37 -1.75 4.59
N MET A 27 5.39 -2.28 3.36
CA MET A 27 4.23 -2.94 2.75
C MET A 27 3.75 -4.16 3.53
N SER A 28 4.64 -4.84 4.23
CA SER A 28 4.28 -6.03 5.00
C SER A 28 4.32 -5.82 6.50
N SER A 29 4.53 -4.58 6.95
CA SER A 29 4.61 -4.29 8.38
C SER A 29 3.25 -4.23 9.05
N ALA A 30 2.17 -4.16 8.27
CA ALA A 30 0.80 -4.17 8.77
C ALA A 30 -0.05 -4.96 7.79
N PRO A 31 -1.17 -5.53 8.26
CA PRO A 31 -2.05 -6.28 7.35
C PRO A 31 -2.58 -5.46 6.19
N VAL A 32 -2.82 -4.17 6.41
CA VAL A 32 -3.32 -3.28 5.37
C VAL A 32 -2.47 -2.02 5.35
N VAL A 33 -1.93 -1.68 4.18
CA VAL A 33 -1.13 -0.47 4.00
C VAL A 33 -1.68 0.28 2.78
N LEU A 34 -1.99 1.55 2.97
CA LEU A 34 -2.50 2.41 1.91
C LEU A 34 -1.48 3.49 1.59
N TYR A 35 -1.00 3.49 0.35
CA TYR A 35 -0.18 4.59 -0.17
C TYR A 35 -1.13 5.59 -0.80
N MET A 36 -1.19 6.80 -0.27
CA MET A 36 -2.21 7.76 -0.66
C MET A 36 -1.64 9.17 -0.76
N LYS A 37 -2.41 10.06 -1.36
CA LYS A 37 -2.07 11.48 -1.41
C LYS A 37 -2.79 12.17 -0.26
N GLY A 38 -2.01 12.68 0.69
CA GLY A 38 -2.52 13.26 1.92
C GLY A 38 -2.60 12.25 3.03
N THR A 39 -3.44 12.51 3.99
CA THR A 39 -3.67 11.64 5.15
C THR A 39 -5.15 11.25 5.20
N PRO A 40 -5.51 10.21 5.96
CA PRO A 40 -6.91 9.79 6.02
C PRO A 40 -7.88 10.88 6.46
N ASN A 41 -7.45 11.77 7.35
CA ASN A 41 -8.30 12.86 7.80
C ASN A 41 -8.26 14.07 6.88
N PHE A 42 -7.21 14.20 6.08
CA PHE A 42 -7.02 15.33 5.15
C PHE A 42 -6.52 14.79 3.81
N PRO A 43 -7.34 14.02 3.09
CA PRO A 43 -6.92 13.50 1.78
C PRO A 43 -6.79 14.65 0.78
N GLN A 44 -5.76 14.57 -0.06
CA GLN A 44 -5.47 15.60 -1.06
C GLN A 44 -5.87 15.14 -2.46
N CYS A 45 -6.66 14.08 -2.55
CA CYS A 45 -7.08 13.51 -3.83
C CYS A 45 -8.41 12.80 -3.60
N GLY A 46 -9.38 13.05 -4.47
CA GLY A 46 -10.69 12.42 -4.36
C GLY A 46 -10.65 10.90 -4.42
N PHE A 47 -9.72 10.35 -5.18
CA PHE A 47 -9.56 8.88 -5.25
C PHE A 47 -9.03 8.32 -3.93
N SER A 48 -8.05 9.01 -3.31
CA SER A 48 -7.56 8.60 -2.00
C SER A 48 -8.66 8.68 -0.95
N GLU A 49 -9.46 9.72 -1.01
CA GLU A 49 -10.59 9.89 -0.10
C GLU A 49 -11.57 8.73 -0.19
N LYS A 50 -11.87 8.29 -1.41
CA LYS A 50 -12.82 7.19 -1.62
C LYS A 50 -12.30 5.87 -1.04
N VAL A 51 -11.02 5.59 -1.19
CA VAL A 51 -10.44 4.37 -0.64
C VAL A 51 -10.45 4.41 0.88
N VAL A 52 -10.10 5.54 1.47
CA VAL A 52 -10.17 5.71 2.93
C VAL A 52 -11.61 5.48 3.40
N ALA A 53 -12.59 6.05 2.72
CA ALA A 53 -13.99 5.88 3.08
C ALA A 53 -14.41 4.42 3.02
N ALA A 54 -13.97 3.69 2.00
CA ALA A 54 -14.28 2.26 1.87
C ALA A 54 -13.65 1.44 2.99
N LEU A 55 -12.39 1.71 3.33
CA LEU A 55 -11.73 1.02 4.43
C LEU A 55 -12.43 1.28 5.75
N ARG A 56 -12.80 2.52 6.00
CA ARG A 56 -13.52 2.89 7.22
C ARG A 56 -14.91 2.28 7.26
N ALA A 57 -15.59 2.21 6.14
CA ALA A 57 -16.90 1.56 6.05
C ALA A 57 -16.82 0.08 6.39
N CYS A 58 -15.68 -0.55 6.14
CA CYS A 58 -15.43 -1.94 6.52
C CYS A 58 -14.91 -2.09 7.96
N ASN A 59 -14.77 -0.99 8.69
CA ASN A 59 -14.19 -0.98 10.03
C ASN A 59 -12.77 -1.55 10.04
N ALA A 60 -12.02 -1.29 8.99
CA ALA A 60 -10.66 -1.81 8.86
C ALA A 60 -9.66 -0.94 9.59
N ALA A 61 -8.72 -1.59 10.27
CA ALA A 61 -7.52 -0.93 10.74
C ALA A 61 -6.50 -0.93 9.61
N PHE A 62 -5.84 0.19 9.37
CA PHE A 62 -4.86 0.25 8.29
C PHE A 62 -3.76 1.27 8.61
N ALA A 63 -2.58 1.00 8.06
CA ALA A 63 -1.49 1.95 8.06
C ALA A 63 -1.52 2.72 6.75
N TYR A 64 -1.00 3.94 6.76
CA TYR A 64 -0.95 4.73 5.53
C TYR A 64 0.40 5.42 5.37
N VAL A 65 0.71 5.74 4.13
CA VAL A 65 1.88 6.53 3.76
C VAL A 65 1.41 7.67 2.88
N ASN A 66 1.74 8.89 3.27
CA ASN A 66 1.44 10.06 2.45
C ASN A 66 2.54 10.24 1.43
N VAL A 67 2.28 9.86 0.18
CA VAL A 67 3.29 9.91 -0.88
C VAL A 67 3.64 11.34 -1.30
N LEU A 68 2.88 12.33 -0.84
CA LEU A 68 3.22 13.74 -1.06
C LEU A 68 4.34 14.19 -0.13
N ASP A 69 4.46 13.57 1.03
CA ASP A 69 5.52 13.88 2.00
C ASP A 69 6.76 13.01 1.81
N ASP A 70 6.60 11.86 1.18
CA ASP A 70 7.70 10.90 1.02
C ASP A 70 7.87 10.58 -0.46
N ILE A 71 8.59 11.46 -1.15
CA ILE A 71 8.78 11.35 -2.60
C ILE A 71 9.58 10.11 -2.95
N GLU A 72 10.54 9.74 -2.12
CA GLU A 72 11.33 8.54 -2.37
C GLU A 72 10.48 7.29 -2.30
N ALA A 73 9.60 7.20 -1.29
CA ALA A 73 8.68 6.07 -1.20
C ALA A 73 7.73 6.05 -2.39
N ARG A 74 7.25 7.23 -2.81
CA ARG A 74 6.37 7.33 -3.97
C ARG A 74 6.99 6.69 -5.19
N GLU A 75 8.24 7.03 -5.50
CA GLU A 75 8.93 6.50 -6.67
C GLU A 75 9.23 5.01 -6.52
N ALA A 76 9.64 4.57 -5.34
CA ALA A 76 9.93 3.18 -5.09
C ALA A 76 8.68 2.31 -5.22
N VAL A 77 7.54 2.78 -4.72
CA VAL A 77 6.27 2.06 -4.83
C VAL A 77 5.85 1.93 -6.30
N LYS A 78 5.99 3.00 -7.09
CA LYS A 78 5.66 2.95 -8.51
C LYS A 78 6.51 1.91 -9.24
N LEU A 79 7.81 1.89 -8.94
CA LEU A 79 8.70 0.92 -9.58
C LEU A 79 8.37 -0.51 -9.18
N HIS A 80 8.10 -0.72 -7.90
CA HIS A 80 7.79 -2.06 -7.40
C HIS A 80 6.48 -2.60 -7.98
N SER A 81 5.45 -1.77 -7.98
CA SER A 81 4.12 -2.19 -8.42
C SER A 81 3.94 -2.19 -9.94
N GLY A 82 4.77 -1.41 -10.65
CA GLY A 82 4.53 -1.13 -12.06
C GLY A 82 3.30 -0.27 -12.28
N TRP A 83 2.75 0.32 -11.24
CA TRP A 83 1.53 1.11 -11.29
C TRP A 83 1.88 2.57 -11.04
N PRO A 84 1.59 3.48 -11.98
CA PRO A 84 2.09 4.86 -11.88
C PRO A 84 1.28 5.79 -11.00
N THR A 85 0.09 5.38 -10.57
CA THR A 85 -0.84 6.28 -9.90
C THR A 85 -1.13 5.84 -8.47
N PHE A 86 -1.61 6.78 -7.68
CA PHE A 86 -2.03 6.56 -6.31
C PHE A 86 -3.49 6.99 -6.16
N PRO A 87 -4.25 6.39 -5.22
CA PRO A 87 -3.79 5.51 -4.15
C PRO A 87 -3.48 4.10 -4.61
N GLN A 88 -2.68 3.39 -3.82
CA GLN A 88 -2.43 1.96 -4.00
C GLN A 88 -2.65 1.25 -2.67
N LEU A 89 -3.47 0.23 -2.70
CA LEU A 89 -3.84 -0.53 -1.51
C LEU A 89 -3.09 -1.86 -1.49
N TYR A 90 -2.46 -2.16 -0.37
CA TYR A 90 -1.74 -3.41 -0.15
C TYR A 90 -2.37 -4.14 1.02
N VAL A 91 -2.58 -5.45 0.85
CA VAL A 91 -3.07 -6.33 1.91
C VAL A 91 -2.10 -7.50 2.01
N ASP A 92 -1.60 -7.73 3.22
CA ASP A 92 -0.60 -8.76 3.50
C ASP A 92 0.61 -8.66 2.56
N GLY A 93 1.02 -7.44 2.27
CA GLY A 93 2.19 -7.15 1.45
C GLY A 93 1.95 -7.24 -0.05
N GLU A 94 0.73 -7.53 -0.49
CA GLU A 94 0.42 -7.70 -1.91
C GLU A 94 -0.48 -6.59 -2.41
N LEU A 95 -0.21 -6.12 -3.61
CA LEU A 95 -0.99 -5.08 -4.23
C LEU A 95 -2.41 -5.57 -4.53
N VAL A 96 -3.39 -4.91 -3.95
CA VAL A 96 -4.80 -5.15 -4.29
C VAL A 96 -5.17 -4.35 -5.54
N GLY A 97 -4.77 -3.08 -5.58
CA GLY A 97 -5.01 -2.23 -6.73
C GLY A 97 -5.11 -0.77 -6.35
N ASP A 98 -5.59 0.01 -7.32
CA ASP A 98 -5.82 1.43 -7.16
C ASP A 98 -7.26 1.69 -6.65
N ALA A 99 -7.70 2.95 -6.76
CA ALA A 99 -9.03 3.33 -6.29
C ALA A 99 -10.14 2.56 -7.01
N ASP A 100 -10.04 2.41 -8.33
CA ASP A 100 -11.09 1.73 -9.07
C ASP A 100 -11.25 0.28 -8.62
N VAL A 101 -10.15 -0.43 -8.48
CA VAL A 101 -10.19 -1.82 -8.03
C VAL A 101 -10.72 -1.91 -6.60
N ALA A 102 -10.21 -1.05 -5.70
CA ALA A 102 -10.64 -1.08 -4.30
C ALA A 102 -12.13 -0.80 -4.16
N ILE A 103 -12.65 0.17 -4.93
CA ILE A 103 -14.07 0.53 -4.86
C ILE A 103 -14.95 -0.59 -5.43
N GLN A 104 -14.52 -1.23 -6.53
CA GLN A 104 -15.24 -2.37 -7.08
C GLN A 104 -15.32 -3.51 -6.07
N LEU A 105 -14.20 -3.81 -5.41
CA LEU A 105 -14.16 -4.86 -4.40
C LEU A 105 -15.03 -4.50 -3.20
N TYR A 106 -15.06 -3.22 -2.83
CA TYR A 106 -15.93 -2.75 -1.77
C TYR A 106 -17.41 -3.00 -2.11
N ARG A 107 -17.79 -2.61 -3.34
CA ARG A 107 -19.19 -2.73 -3.76
C ARG A 107 -19.66 -4.18 -3.86
N SER A 108 -18.77 -5.07 -4.21
CA SER A 108 -19.08 -6.49 -4.34
C SER A 108 -19.06 -7.22 -2.99
N GLY A 109 -18.57 -6.58 -1.93
CA GLY A 109 -18.36 -7.21 -0.63
C GLY A 109 -17.04 -7.95 -0.52
N GLU A 110 -16.28 -8.04 -1.60
CA GLU A 110 -15.01 -8.77 -1.60
C GLU A 110 -13.93 -8.05 -0.79
N LEU A 111 -13.98 -6.72 -0.76
CA LEU A 111 -12.99 -5.98 0.04
C LEU A 111 -13.12 -6.35 1.51
N ARG A 112 -14.34 -6.39 2.04
CA ARG A 112 -14.55 -6.77 3.42
C ARG A 112 -14.03 -8.18 3.70
N GLN A 113 -14.31 -9.12 2.80
CA GLN A 113 -13.82 -10.49 2.96
C GLN A 113 -12.30 -10.53 3.01
N LEU A 114 -11.65 -9.79 2.13
CA LEU A 114 -10.20 -9.71 2.08
C LEU A 114 -9.63 -9.14 3.38
N LEU A 115 -10.26 -8.08 3.89
CA LEU A 115 -9.83 -7.43 5.13
C LEU A 115 -10.04 -8.33 6.35
N VAL A 116 -11.14 -9.05 6.38
CA VAL A 116 -11.40 -10.01 7.46
C VAL A 116 -10.37 -11.13 7.43
N SER A 117 -10.07 -11.66 6.24
CA SER A 117 -9.06 -12.71 6.08
C SER A 117 -7.68 -12.25 6.53
N ALA A 118 -7.38 -10.97 6.38
CA ALA A 118 -6.12 -10.39 6.82
C ALA A 118 -6.13 -9.99 8.29
N ASP A 119 -7.22 -10.28 9.01
CA ASP A 119 -7.39 -9.93 10.42
C ASP A 119 -7.32 -8.41 10.65
N ALA A 120 -7.81 -7.64 9.71
CA ALA A 120 -7.78 -6.19 9.78
C ALA A 120 -9.12 -5.58 10.20
N VAL A 121 -10.17 -6.38 10.32
CA VAL A 121 -11.50 -5.93 10.72
C VAL A 121 -11.83 -6.52 12.09
N HIS A 122 -12.18 -5.62 13.02
CA HIS A 122 -12.51 -6.00 14.38
C HIS A 122 -13.99 -5.71 14.60
N PRO A 123 -14.84 -6.74 14.75
CA PRO A 123 -16.29 -6.54 14.81
C PRO A 123 -16.75 -5.62 15.92
N ARG A 124 -15.98 -5.50 16.98
CA ARG A 124 -16.35 -4.66 18.11
C ARG A 124 -15.99 -3.19 17.93
N ASP A 125 -15.15 -2.90 16.98
CA ASP A 125 -14.77 -1.53 16.67
C ASP A 125 -15.77 -0.98 15.68
N SER A 126 -16.41 0.10 16.06
CA SER A 126 -17.35 0.77 15.17
C SER A 126 -16.63 1.71 14.19
N ARG A 127 -15.33 1.84 14.31
CA ARG A 127 -14.55 2.78 13.50
C ARG A 127 -13.26 2.13 13.04
N GLY A 128 -12.89 2.43 11.82
CA GLY A 128 -11.59 2.05 11.32
C GLY A 128 -10.50 2.86 12.00
N VAL A 129 -9.35 2.24 12.20
CA VAL A 129 -8.20 2.90 12.81
C VAL A 129 -7.11 3.02 11.76
N ALA A 130 -6.61 4.25 11.58
CA ALA A 130 -5.53 4.53 10.65
C ALA A 130 -4.29 4.95 11.41
N VAL A 131 -3.15 4.36 11.06
CA VAL A 131 -1.86 4.65 11.69
C VAL A 131 -0.89 5.07 10.60
N GLY A 132 -0.24 6.20 10.80
CA GLY A 132 0.75 6.70 9.86
C GLY A 132 2.12 6.09 10.07
N PHE A 133 2.87 6.03 8.99
CA PHE A 133 4.28 5.70 9.05
C PHE A 133 5.14 6.94 9.16
#